data_f42a0f0dc3570abb2fbc71a83a7416a4
#
_entry.id   f42a0f0dc3570abb2fbc71a83a7416a4
#
_cell.length_a   1.000
_cell.length_b   1.000
_cell.length_c   1.000
_cell.angle_alpha   90.00
_cell.angle_beta   90.00
_cell.angle_gamma   90.00
#
_symmetry.space_group_name_H-M   'P 1'
#
loop_
_entity.id
_entity.type
_entity.pdbx_description
1 polymer ?
#
loop_
_entity_poly.entity_id
_entity_poly.type
_entity_poly.pdbx_seq_one_letter_code
_entity_poly.pdbx_strand_id
1 'polypeptide(L)'
;MNRDINYQLLLFISLSLPTQIITQQTEAQSQPYGIKQRVPNTSLLIDLSEGQPARRLSETGLFTDITHQTVAPGIIPYTVNSPFWSDGAFKTRYFALPYQSKVEFSPKDPWIFPTNTVLVKTFSLEFVRGDSTSRQPIETRFMVKDDAQEAWRGFSYEWNEDGTEAYLLDESQNKTFFIVDPSAPEGYTEQRYFYPGPKDCTFCHREAAGRALGARTGQLNGDFTYETVIDNQLRTLNHIGFFTRDIKLTADQWARWPNPLDESEPLELRARSYLAANCAHCHRPDGVARADFDVRYDTPTESSRTVGISPSLGRLDAEPEKARIIQPGSAAGSTLFLRTQNFSSFRMPPIGTSALDLNGTDVLRRWIDSMSPTTSINHNRDLPVNFTLGQNYPNPFNAATRIDFSLAYTARVNLSIFDITGQKVYTLVDGTLGAGHHTLQWSGTVKNGDIAGSGAYFYRLQTDRESETKRLVLLK
;
A
#
# COMPACT_ATOMS: atom_id res chain seq x y z
N MET A 1 10.67 103.71 -28.15
CA MET A 1 11.86 103.01 -27.64
C MET A 1 11.59 101.51 -27.79
N ASN A 2 11.92 100.98 -28.95
CA ASN A 2 11.72 99.63 -29.27
C ASN A 2 13.01 98.87 -28.96
N ARG A 3 12.84 97.68 -28.42
CA ARG A 3 13.91 96.64 -28.38
C ARG A 3 13.37 95.41 -29.03
N ASP A 4 13.98 95.07 -30.20
CA ASP A 4 13.77 93.85 -30.97
C ASP A 4 14.44 92.68 -30.25
N ILE A 5 13.72 91.59 -30.12
CA ILE A 5 14.23 90.35 -29.63
C ILE A 5 14.24 89.36 -30.80
N ASN A 6 15.45 88.98 -31.28
CA ASN A 6 15.68 87.96 -32.25
C ASN A 6 15.52 86.58 -31.64
N TYR A 7 14.62 85.76 -32.19
CA TYR A 7 14.52 84.32 -31.91
C TYR A 7 15.40 83.52 -32.92
N GLN A 8 16.46 82.90 -32.39
CA GLN A 8 17.18 81.85 -33.14
C GLN A 8 16.51 80.52 -32.88
N LEU A 9 16.10 79.88 -33.95
CA LEU A 9 15.50 78.53 -33.96
C LEU A 9 16.64 77.48 -33.88
N LEU A 10 16.79 76.83 -32.72
CA LEU A 10 17.69 75.68 -32.55
C LEU A 10 16.96 74.40 -32.96
N LEU A 11 17.37 73.80 -34.07
CA LEU A 11 16.93 72.47 -34.48
C LEU A 11 17.65 71.41 -33.61
N PHE A 12 16.92 70.70 -32.76
CA PHE A 12 17.39 69.52 -32.08
C PHE A 12 17.13 68.31 -32.99
N ILE A 13 18.20 67.73 -33.56
CA ILE A 13 18.15 66.45 -34.23
C ILE A 13 18.28 65.38 -33.13
N SER A 14 17.16 64.68 -32.80
CA SER A 14 17.16 63.54 -31.91
C SER A 14 17.61 62.29 -32.67
N LEU A 15 18.84 61.86 -32.43
CA LEU A 15 19.27 60.49 -32.81
C LEU A 15 18.62 59.47 -31.88
N SER A 16 17.62 58.76 -32.36
CA SER A 16 17.09 57.60 -31.70
C SER A 16 18.00 56.39 -31.97
N LEU A 17 18.80 56.01 -30.95
CA LEU A 17 19.47 54.72 -30.91
C LEU A 17 18.44 53.63 -30.65
N PRO A 18 18.43 52.53 -31.41
CA PRO A 18 17.54 51.39 -31.08
C PRO A 18 18.04 50.71 -29.80
N THR A 19 17.27 50.77 -28.73
CA THR A 19 17.48 49.99 -27.51
C THR A 19 17.23 48.55 -27.86
N GLN A 20 18.28 47.76 -28.10
CA GLN A 20 18.19 46.31 -28.13
C GLN A 20 17.84 45.84 -26.72
N ILE A 21 16.60 45.45 -26.53
CA ILE A 21 16.16 44.69 -25.33
C ILE A 21 16.78 43.31 -25.49
N ILE A 22 17.93 43.08 -24.84
CA ILE A 22 18.47 41.75 -24.60
C ILE A 22 17.54 41.10 -23.61
N THR A 23 16.54 40.34 -24.08
CA THR A 23 15.81 39.37 -23.29
C THR A 23 16.82 38.28 -22.88
N GLN A 24 17.43 38.43 -21.73
CA GLN A 24 18.03 37.28 -21.05
C GLN A 24 16.90 36.31 -20.77
N GLN A 25 16.72 35.31 -21.62
CA GLN A 25 16.06 34.06 -21.23
C GLN A 25 16.94 33.46 -20.13
N THR A 26 16.58 33.69 -18.87
CA THR A 26 17.02 32.86 -17.78
C THR A 26 16.48 31.47 -18.08
N GLU A 27 17.33 30.59 -18.65
CA GLU A 27 17.07 29.18 -18.63
C GLU A 27 16.82 28.83 -17.15
N ALA A 28 15.58 28.47 -16.83
CA ALA A 28 15.26 27.93 -15.54
C ALA A 28 16.16 26.69 -15.38
N GLN A 29 17.19 26.80 -14.55
CA GLN A 29 18.06 25.67 -14.24
C GLN A 29 17.16 24.55 -13.75
N SER A 30 17.03 23.48 -14.53
CA SER A 30 16.24 22.34 -14.14
C SER A 30 16.80 21.81 -12.82
N GLN A 31 15.94 21.67 -11.82
CA GLN A 31 16.33 21.12 -10.53
C GLN A 31 17.13 19.83 -10.74
N PRO A 32 18.30 19.66 -10.07
CA PRO A 32 19.13 18.48 -10.24
C PRO A 32 18.36 17.21 -9.84
N TYR A 33 18.67 16.10 -10.51
CA TYR A 33 18.12 14.81 -10.13
C TYR A 33 18.85 14.24 -8.89
N GLY A 34 18.15 13.52 -8.05
CA GLY A 34 18.70 12.89 -6.84
C GLY A 34 19.83 11.92 -7.15
N ILE A 35 19.66 11.09 -8.20
CA ILE A 35 20.71 10.24 -8.77
C ILE A 35 20.92 10.67 -10.22
N LYS A 36 22.14 11.02 -10.57
CA LYS A 36 22.47 11.53 -11.91
C LYS A 36 22.51 10.43 -12.97
N GLN A 37 22.98 9.24 -12.60
CA GLN A 37 23.17 8.12 -13.52
C GLN A 37 22.98 6.80 -12.78
N ARG A 38 22.35 5.85 -13.45
CA ARG A 38 22.21 4.49 -12.93
C ARG A 38 23.51 3.71 -13.08
N VAL A 39 23.99 3.18 -11.97
CA VAL A 39 25.08 2.20 -11.95
C VAL A 39 24.44 0.80 -11.98
N PRO A 40 24.97 -0.16 -12.78
CA PRO A 40 24.52 -1.55 -12.74
C PRO A 40 24.80 -2.19 -11.38
N ASN A 41 23.80 -2.89 -10.81
CA ASN A 41 24.05 -3.73 -9.65
C ASN A 41 24.66 -5.07 -10.11
N THR A 42 25.91 -5.28 -9.75
CA THR A 42 26.67 -6.52 -10.01
C THR A 42 27.11 -7.23 -8.73
N SER A 43 26.75 -6.69 -7.56
CA SER A 43 27.21 -7.15 -6.24
C SER A 43 26.15 -7.95 -5.51
N LEU A 44 24.95 -7.38 -5.27
CA LEU A 44 23.85 -8.08 -4.61
C LEU A 44 23.03 -8.87 -5.64
N LEU A 45 23.53 -10.03 -5.99
CA LEU A 45 22.90 -11.00 -6.88
C LEU A 45 22.70 -12.30 -6.08
N ILE A 46 21.46 -12.54 -5.65
CA ILE A 46 21.15 -13.69 -4.79
C ILE A 46 20.81 -14.90 -5.66
N ASP A 47 21.62 -15.94 -5.55
CA ASP A 47 21.34 -17.27 -6.10
C ASP A 47 20.63 -18.09 -5.01
N LEU A 48 19.43 -18.56 -5.32
CA LEU A 48 18.61 -19.40 -4.45
C LEU A 48 18.63 -20.89 -4.87
N SER A 49 19.57 -21.31 -5.71
CA SER A 49 19.71 -22.71 -6.12
C SER A 49 19.92 -23.67 -4.93
N GLU A 50 20.60 -23.20 -3.88
CA GLU A 50 20.78 -23.93 -2.62
C GLU A 50 19.66 -23.66 -1.60
N GLY A 51 18.62 -22.93 -1.99
CA GLY A 51 17.43 -22.68 -1.17
C GLY A 51 17.51 -21.45 -0.28
N GLN A 52 18.68 -20.87 -0.04
CA GLN A 52 18.86 -19.69 0.82
C GLN A 52 20.08 -18.84 0.37
N PRO A 53 20.13 -17.55 0.72
CA PRO A 53 21.30 -16.71 0.48
C PRO A 53 22.46 -17.04 1.45
N ALA A 54 23.61 -16.36 1.26
CA ALA A 54 24.76 -16.48 2.14
C ALA A 54 24.41 -16.31 3.62
N ARG A 55 25.07 -17.06 4.50
CA ARG A 55 24.79 -17.05 5.95
C ARG A 55 25.20 -15.74 6.64
N ARG A 56 26.22 -15.06 6.12
CA ARG A 56 26.67 -13.76 6.59
C ARG A 56 26.20 -12.65 5.67
N LEU A 57 25.72 -11.56 6.25
CA LEU A 57 25.26 -10.42 5.48
C LEU A 57 26.38 -9.76 4.67
N SER A 58 27.62 -9.75 5.20
CA SER A 58 28.81 -9.26 4.49
C SER A 58 29.11 -10.02 3.20
N GLU A 59 28.72 -11.28 3.10
CA GLU A 59 28.97 -12.16 1.95
C GLU A 59 27.89 -12.01 0.85
N THR A 60 26.82 -11.28 1.11
CA THR A 60 25.69 -11.12 0.16
C THR A 60 25.97 -10.13 -0.96
N GLY A 61 26.96 -9.25 -0.80
CA GLY A 61 27.24 -8.15 -1.72
C GLY A 61 26.36 -6.91 -1.50
N LEU A 62 25.57 -6.83 -0.41
CA LEU A 62 24.82 -5.62 -0.05
C LEU A 62 25.72 -4.44 0.28
N PHE A 63 26.78 -4.70 1.05
CA PHE A 63 27.72 -3.69 1.53
C PHE A 63 29.11 -3.90 0.94
N THR A 64 29.79 -2.82 0.62
CA THR A 64 31.25 -2.80 0.40
C THR A 64 32.00 -2.70 1.73
N ASP A 65 31.35 -2.11 2.73
CA ASP A 65 31.81 -2.05 4.12
C ASP A 65 30.60 -2.20 5.03
N ILE A 66 30.46 -3.37 5.66
CA ILE A 66 29.33 -3.67 6.53
C ILE A 66 29.38 -2.89 7.83
N THR A 67 30.58 -2.63 8.38
CA THR A 67 30.75 -1.91 9.64
C THR A 67 30.25 -0.46 9.55
N HIS A 68 30.49 0.19 8.40
CA HIS A 68 29.97 1.53 8.12
C HIS A 68 28.66 1.52 7.33
N GLN A 69 28.09 0.35 7.06
CA GLN A 69 26.89 0.15 6.24
C GLN A 69 26.98 0.85 4.88
N THR A 70 28.18 0.89 4.29
CA THR A 70 28.43 1.46 2.96
C THR A 70 27.85 0.53 1.91
N VAL A 71 26.73 0.93 1.32
CA VAL A 71 26.00 0.12 0.34
C VAL A 71 26.78 0.01 -0.96
N ALA A 72 26.77 -1.17 -1.57
CA ALA A 72 27.46 -1.43 -2.84
C ALA A 72 26.87 -0.61 -3.99
N PRO A 73 27.69 -0.23 -5.01
CA PRO A 73 27.23 0.51 -6.17
C PRO A 73 26.08 -0.19 -6.90
N GLY A 74 25.14 0.60 -7.44
CA GLY A 74 24.00 0.09 -8.20
C GLY A 74 22.79 -0.32 -7.35
N ILE A 75 22.90 -0.28 -6.03
CA ILE A 75 21.81 -0.48 -5.08
C ILE A 75 21.18 0.89 -4.81
N ILE A 76 19.87 1.03 -5.08
CA ILE A 76 19.17 2.31 -5.14
C ILE A 76 18.40 2.53 -3.84
N PRO A 77 18.70 3.59 -3.06
CA PRO A 77 17.97 3.91 -1.85
C PRO A 77 16.57 4.46 -2.16
N TYR A 78 15.61 4.17 -1.28
CA TYR A 78 14.27 4.76 -1.33
C TYR A 78 13.63 4.85 0.05
N THR A 79 12.59 5.66 0.14
CA THR A 79 11.71 5.72 1.31
C THR A 79 10.25 5.54 0.91
N VAL A 80 9.37 5.48 1.90
CA VAL A 80 7.91 5.41 1.71
C VAL A 80 7.25 6.55 2.46
N ASN A 81 6.20 7.13 1.88
CA ASN A 81 5.48 8.25 2.48
C ASN A 81 4.77 7.84 3.78
N SER A 82 4.19 6.65 3.80
CA SER A 82 3.49 6.09 4.97
C SER A 82 4.18 4.78 5.39
N PRO A 83 5.02 4.81 6.43
CA PRO A 83 5.77 3.63 6.86
C PRO A 83 4.88 2.62 7.58
N PHE A 84 5.16 1.34 7.34
CA PHE A 84 4.64 0.26 8.17
C PHE A 84 5.26 0.33 9.57
N TRP A 85 4.43 0.20 10.61
CA TRP A 85 4.89 0.14 12.00
C TRP A 85 5.68 -1.15 12.27
N SER A 86 6.77 -1.07 12.98
CA SER A 86 7.57 -2.20 13.44
C SER A 86 8.28 -1.80 14.73
N ASP A 87 7.54 -1.77 15.82
CA ASP A 87 8.04 -1.52 17.18
C ASP A 87 8.96 -0.28 17.30
N GLY A 88 8.63 0.82 16.60
CA GLY A 88 9.41 2.05 16.60
C GLY A 88 10.73 1.98 15.85
N ALA A 89 11.08 0.86 15.23
CA ALA A 89 12.33 0.73 14.49
C ALA A 89 12.38 1.65 13.27
N PHE A 90 13.48 2.36 13.10
CA PHE A 90 13.80 3.12 11.89
C PHE A 90 14.11 2.17 10.74
N LYS A 91 13.90 2.62 9.51
CA LYS A 91 14.05 1.72 8.36
C LYS A 91 14.76 2.44 7.22
N THR A 92 15.90 1.90 6.79
CA THR A 92 16.46 2.18 5.48
C THR A 92 16.01 1.13 4.48
N ARG A 93 15.86 1.52 3.20
CA ARG A 93 15.32 0.65 2.15
C ARG A 93 16.09 0.82 0.86
N TYR A 94 16.26 -0.31 0.14
CA TYR A 94 16.98 -0.29 -1.12
C TYR A 94 16.32 -1.22 -2.15
N PHE A 95 16.39 -0.80 -3.42
CA PHE A 95 16.16 -1.65 -4.58
C PHE A 95 17.49 -2.17 -5.09
N ALA A 96 17.65 -3.48 -5.16
CA ALA A 96 18.75 -4.13 -5.85
C ALA A 96 18.16 -4.90 -7.04
N LEU A 97 18.11 -4.25 -8.20
CA LEU A 97 17.73 -4.89 -9.45
C LEU A 97 18.96 -5.53 -10.09
N PRO A 98 18.88 -6.75 -10.62
CA PRO A 98 20.04 -7.37 -11.25
C PRO A 98 20.48 -6.55 -12.48
N TYR A 99 21.78 -6.23 -12.52
CA TYR A 99 22.42 -5.44 -13.57
C TYR A 99 21.70 -4.10 -13.84
N GLN A 100 21.14 -3.94 -15.04
CA GLN A 100 20.33 -2.78 -15.46
C GLN A 100 18.89 -3.18 -15.81
N SER A 101 18.40 -4.27 -15.27
CA SER A 101 17.01 -4.68 -15.46
C SER A 101 16.04 -3.60 -14.96
N LYS A 102 14.82 -3.60 -15.50
CA LYS A 102 13.84 -2.53 -15.32
C LYS A 102 12.57 -3.04 -14.69
N VAL A 103 11.86 -2.16 -14.00
CA VAL A 103 10.58 -2.40 -13.36
C VAL A 103 9.44 -1.97 -14.27
N GLU A 104 8.39 -2.78 -14.35
CA GLU A 104 7.17 -2.37 -15.01
C GLU A 104 6.33 -1.49 -14.06
N PHE A 105 6.13 -0.26 -14.49
CA PHE A 105 5.43 0.75 -13.72
C PHE A 105 3.91 0.59 -13.81
N SER A 106 3.23 0.67 -12.66
CA SER A 106 1.78 0.88 -12.58
C SER A 106 1.44 2.11 -11.74
N PRO A 107 0.49 2.96 -12.16
CA PRO A 107 0.05 4.11 -11.38
C PRO A 107 -0.74 3.75 -10.12
N LYS A 108 -1.42 2.61 -10.09
CA LYS A 108 -2.32 2.19 -9.01
C LYS A 108 -1.98 0.82 -8.43
N ASP A 109 -1.64 -0.13 -9.31
CA ASP A 109 -1.35 -1.50 -8.91
C ASP A 109 0.09 -1.66 -8.38
N PRO A 110 0.43 -2.77 -7.74
CA PRO A 110 1.82 -3.09 -7.42
C PRO A 110 2.69 -3.09 -8.66
N TRP A 111 3.92 -2.60 -8.54
CA TRP A 111 4.90 -2.65 -9.63
C TRP A 111 5.37 -4.09 -9.87
N ILE A 112 5.66 -4.43 -11.15
CA ILE A 112 6.19 -5.74 -11.51
C ILE A 112 7.71 -5.63 -11.61
N PHE A 113 8.38 -6.34 -10.73
CA PHE A 113 9.83 -6.39 -10.65
C PHE A 113 10.39 -7.51 -11.53
N PRO A 114 11.59 -7.34 -12.11
CA PRO A 114 12.29 -8.42 -12.79
C PRO A 114 12.71 -9.51 -11.78
N THR A 115 12.95 -10.71 -12.28
CA THR A 115 13.51 -11.83 -11.53
C THR A 115 14.82 -11.48 -10.88
N ASN A 116 15.16 -12.13 -9.78
CA ASN A 116 16.35 -11.90 -8.96
C ASN A 116 16.45 -10.46 -8.41
N THR A 117 15.32 -9.71 -8.40
CA THR A 117 15.25 -8.45 -7.63
C THR A 117 15.32 -8.75 -6.16
N VAL A 118 16.13 -7.99 -5.44
CA VAL A 118 16.17 -8.00 -3.97
C VAL A 118 15.65 -6.66 -3.45
N LEU A 119 14.58 -6.70 -2.67
CA LEU A 119 14.15 -5.55 -1.86
C LEU A 119 14.78 -5.68 -0.49
N VAL A 120 15.57 -4.68 -0.12
CA VAL A 120 16.30 -4.65 1.15
C VAL A 120 15.62 -3.71 2.12
N LYS A 121 15.55 -4.11 3.39
CA LYS A 121 15.08 -3.27 4.49
C LYS A 121 15.91 -3.54 5.73
N THR A 122 16.67 -2.54 6.19
CA THR A 122 17.39 -2.60 7.48
C THR A 122 16.61 -1.85 8.54
N PHE A 123 16.40 -2.50 9.67
CA PHE A 123 15.73 -1.96 10.86
C PHE A 123 16.77 -1.57 11.88
N SER A 124 16.61 -0.40 12.50
CA SER A 124 17.51 0.11 13.53
C SER A 124 16.72 0.64 14.72
N LEU A 125 17.27 0.49 15.93
CA LEU A 125 16.71 1.08 17.14
C LEU A 125 17.64 2.19 17.66
N GLU A 126 17.04 3.20 18.30
CA GLU A 126 17.77 4.15 19.14
C GLU A 126 17.94 3.54 20.53
N PHE A 127 19.19 3.27 20.94
CA PHE A 127 19.49 2.68 22.24
C PHE A 127 19.50 3.71 23.39
N VAL A 128 19.49 4.99 23.03
CA VAL A 128 19.16 6.12 23.93
C VAL A 128 18.01 6.87 23.34
N ARG A 129 16.88 6.89 24.02
CA ARG A 129 15.64 7.47 23.51
C ARG A 129 15.80 8.96 23.18
N GLY A 130 15.50 9.30 21.91
CA GLY A 130 15.63 10.67 21.40
C GLY A 130 17.04 11.06 20.95
N ASP A 131 18.02 10.16 21.08
CA ASP A 131 19.36 10.37 20.54
C ASP A 131 19.56 9.56 19.27
N SER A 132 19.45 10.22 18.13
CA SER A 132 19.63 9.58 16.83
C SER A 132 21.06 9.04 16.58
N THR A 133 22.06 9.50 17.33
CA THR A 133 23.45 9.02 17.23
C THR A 133 23.64 7.66 17.89
N SER A 134 22.74 7.26 18.78
CA SER A 134 22.71 5.94 19.42
C SER A 134 22.07 4.86 18.55
N ARG A 135 21.65 5.21 17.32
CA ARG A 135 20.94 4.30 16.42
C ARG A 135 21.87 3.20 15.90
N GLN A 136 21.45 1.95 16.12
CA GLN A 136 22.18 0.78 15.65
C GLN A 136 21.27 -0.14 14.86
N PRO A 137 21.78 -0.83 13.81
CA PRO A 137 21.02 -1.82 13.08
C PRO A 137 20.77 -3.04 13.98
N ILE A 138 19.56 -3.59 13.90
CA ILE A 138 19.18 -4.81 14.62
C ILE A 138 18.81 -5.93 13.67
N GLU A 139 18.23 -5.61 12.52
CA GLU A 139 17.78 -6.58 11.53
C GLU A 139 17.94 -6.05 10.11
N THR A 140 18.34 -6.93 9.17
CA THR A 140 18.21 -6.67 7.72
C THR A 140 17.37 -7.76 7.08
N ARG A 141 16.33 -7.37 6.34
CA ARG A 141 15.46 -8.29 5.60
C ARG A 141 15.68 -8.16 4.11
N PHE A 142 15.72 -9.32 3.45
CA PHE A 142 15.64 -9.44 2.01
C PHE A 142 14.30 -10.01 1.61
N MET A 143 13.68 -9.41 0.59
CA MET A 143 12.63 -10.03 -0.20
C MET A 143 13.20 -10.26 -1.59
N VAL A 144 13.43 -11.51 -1.94
CA VAL A 144 14.03 -11.95 -3.20
C VAL A 144 12.96 -12.48 -4.13
N LYS A 145 12.91 -11.96 -5.35
CA LYS A 145 12.01 -12.48 -6.39
C LYS A 145 12.63 -13.72 -7.03
N ASP A 146 12.08 -14.88 -6.71
CA ASP A 146 12.54 -16.19 -7.15
C ASP A 146 11.76 -16.62 -8.41
N ASP A 147 12.47 -16.91 -9.50
CA ASP A 147 11.87 -17.37 -10.76
C ASP A 147 11.38 -18.80 -10.69
N ALA A 148 12.12 -19.67 -10.00
CA ALA A 148 11.80 -21.09 -9.96
C ALA A 148 10.42 -21.39 -9.36
N GLN A 149 9.88 -20.44 -8.56
CA GLN A 149 8.60 -20.56 -7.89
C GLN A 149 7.61 -19.45 -8.26
N GLU A 150 7.97 -18.54 -9.17
CA GLU A 150 7.21 -17.31 -9.48
C GLU A 150 6.79 -16.52 -8.23
N ALA A 151 7.62 -16.58 -7.17
CA ALA A 151 7.29 -16.14 -5.83
C ALA A 151 8.35 -15.17 -5.28
N TRP A 152 7.97 -14.48 -4.23
CA TRP A 152 8.90 -13.73 -3.40
C TRP A 152 9.23 -14.55 -2.16
N ARG A 153 10.52 -14.62 -1.82
CA ARG A 153 11.01 -15.31 -0.62
C ARG A 153 11.64 -14.31 0.33
N GLY A 154 11.29 -14.42 1.60
CA GLY A 154 11.78 -13.53 2.65
C GLY A 154 12.89 -14.18 3.46
N PHE A 155 13.89 -13.37 3.80
CA PHE A 155 15.05 -13.77 4.63
C PHE A 155 15.37 -12.66 5.61
N SER A 156 15.62 -13.01 6.87
CA SER A 156 15.98 -12.08 7.93
C SER A 156 17.39 -12.37 8.43
N TYR A 157 18.17 -11.31 8.63
CA TYR A 157 19.50 -11.34 9.24
C TYR A 157 19.45 -10.58 10.55
N GLU A 158 19.88 -11.21 11.64
CA GLU A 158 20.09 -10.55 12.92
C GLU A 158 21.48 -9.96 13.00
N TRP A 159 21.59 -8.68 13.34
CA TRP A 159 22.87 -8.03 13.59
C TRP A 159 23.44 -8.43 14.95
N ASN A 160 24.78 -8.61 15.02
CA ASN A 160 25.47 -8.76 16.27
C ASN A 160 25.45 -7.44 17.07
N GLU A 161 25.77 -7.51 18.35
CA GLU A 161 25.71 -6.37 19.26
C GLU A 161 26.67 -5.24 18.88
N ASP A 162 27.80 -5.57 18.25
CA ASP A 162 28.79 -4.60 17.81
C ASP A 162 28.43 -3.91 16.49
N GLY A 163 27.37 -4.35 15.80
CA GLY A 163 26.95 -3.81 14.50
C GLY A 163 27.94 -4.06 13.37
N THR A 164 28.80 -5.08 13.49
CA THR A 164 29.88 -5.38 12.55
C THR A 164 29.56 -6.52 11.59
N GLU A 165 28.55 -7.35 11.90
CA GLU A 165 28.09 -8.46 11.07
C GLU A 165 26.64 -8.79 11.38
N ALA A 166 25.95 -9.43 10.42
CA ALA A 166 24.61 -9.98 10.64
C ALA A 166 24.51 -11.40 10.09
N TYR A 167 23.72 -12.22 10.76
CA TYR A 167 23.59 -13.65 10.48
C TYR A 167 22.18 -14.03 10.08
N LEU A 168 22.06 -14.87 9.05
CA LEU A 168 20.81 -15.38 8.53
C LEU A 168 20.07 -16.22 9.59
N LEU A 169 18.81 -15.90 9.80
CA LEU A 169 17.93 -16.64 10.69
C LEU A 169 17.21 -17.76 9.94
N ASP A 170 17.21 -18.95 10.51
CA ASP A 170 16.48 -20.11 9.99
C ASP A 170 15.01 -20.12 10.45
N GLU A 171 14.75 -19.58 11.65
CA GLU A 171 13.44 -19.51 12.28
C GLU A 171 13.19 -18.14 12.92
N SER A 172 11.92 -17.88 13.25
CA SER A 172 11.55 -16.68 13.98
C SER A 172 12.02 -16.71 15.43
N GLN A 173 12.37 -15.54 15.95
CA GLN A 173 12.76 -15.40 17.35
C GLN A 173 12.31 -14.05 17.94
N ASN A 174 12.33 -13.96 19.26
CA ASN A 174 12.10 -12.73 20.00
C ASN A 174 13.37 -12.36 20.76
N LYS A 175 13.71 -11.06 20.75
CA LYS A 175 14.79 -10.49 21.55
C LYS A 175 14.25 -9.29 22.34
N THR A 176 14.75 -9.09 23.56
CA THR A 176 14.44 -7.90 24.35
C THR A 176 15.66 -6.99 24.34
N PHE A 177 15.45 -5.74 23.97
CA PHE A 177 16.45 -4.68 24.03
C PHE A 177 16.16 -3.77 25.21
N PHE A 178 17.22 -3.28 25.85
CA PHE A 178 17.12 -2.29 26.91
C PHE A 178 17.47 -0.93 26.31
N ILE A 179 16.49 -0.06 26.25
CA ILE A 179 16.60 1.29 25.69
C ILE A 179 16.77 2.26 26.86
N VAL A 180 17.87 2.98 26.91
CA VAL A 180 18.07 4.05 27.91
C VAL A 180 17.00 5.10 27.70
N ASP A 181 16.22 5.35 28.72
CA ASP A 181 15.10 6.31 28.71
C ASP A 181 15.10 7.08 30.02
N PRO A 182 15.67 8.31 30.03
CA PRO A 182 15.72 9.14 31.23
C PRO A 182 14.36 9.49 31.81
N SER A 183 13.27 9.35 31.04
CA SER A 183 11.89 9.60 31.49
C SER A 183 11.27 8.38 32.19
N ALA A 184 11.85 7.21 32.03
CA ALA A 184 11.37 6.00 32.68
C ALA A 184 11.82 5.95 34.15
N PRO A 185 11.02 5.38 35.07
CA PRO A 185 11.36 5.28 36.50
C PRO A 185 12.68 4.58 36.80
N GLU A 186 13.04 3.58 35.96
CA GLU A 186 14.26 2.79 36.10
C GLU A 186 15.41 3.31 35.24
N GLY A 187 15.21 4.43 34.50
CA GLY A 187 16.17 5.00 33.58
C GLY A 187 16.28 4.23 32.25
N TYR A 188 15.51 3.17 32.06
CA TYR A 188 15.44 2.41 30.81
C TYR A 188 14.05 1.84 30.59
N THR A 189 13.79 1.42 29.35
CA THR A 189 12.57 0.68 28.96
C THR A 189 12.99 -0.62 28.27
N GLU A 190 12.25 -1.69 28.55
CA GLU A 190 12.39 -2.95 27.84
C GLU A 190 11.58 -2.88 26.53
N GLN A 191 12.24 -3.13 25.41
CA GLN A 191 11.60 -3.22 24.11
C GLN A 191 11.75 -4.62 23.53
N ARG A 192 10.66 -5.35 23.52
CA ARG A 192 10.60 -6.65 22.86
C ARG A 192 10.51 -6.46 21.35
N TYR A 193 11.30 -7.22 20.59
CA TYR A 193 11.33 -7.18 19.15
C TYR A 193 11.19 -8.59 18.57
N PHE A 194 10.36 -8.72 17.52
CA PHE A 194 10.12 -9.98 16.83
C PHE A 194 10.89 -10.02 15.51
N TYR A 195 11.80 -10.98 15.39
CA TYR A 195 12.50 -11.31 14.15
C TYR A 195 11.69 -12.36 13.41
N PRO A 196 11.12 -12.07 12.23
CA PRO A 196 10.37 -13.06 11.47
C PRO A 196 11.31 -14.06 10.80
N GLY A 197 10.93 -15.32 10.82
CA GLY A 197 11.53 -16.36 10.00
C GLY A 197 10.95 -16.38 8.59
N PRO A 198 11.50 -17.21 7.68
CA PRO A 198 11.06 -17.27 6.28
C PRO A 198 9.56 -17.52 6.09
N LYS A 199 8.95 -18.33 6.98
CA LYS A 199 7.51 -18.64 6.94
C LYS A 199 6.63 -17.43 7.29
N ASP A 200 7.09 -16.57 8.19
CA ASP A 200 6.32 -15.40 8.64
C ASP A 200 6.22 -14.31 7.58
N CYS A 201 7.24 -14.19 6.71
CA CYS A 201 7.23 -13.23 5.61
C CYS A 201 6.02 -13.43 4.69
N THR A 202 5.66 -14.69 4.42
CA THR A 202 4.53 -15.03 3.54
C THR A 202 3.17 -14.70 4.15
N PHE A 203 3.09 -14.43 5.47
CA PHE A 203 1.84 -14.02 6.09
C PHE A 203 1.34 -12.67 5.56
N CYS A 204 2.24 -11.71 5.37
CA CYS A 204 1.92 -10.37 4.84
C CYS A 204 2.18 -10.24 3.34
N HIS A 205 3.26 -10.87 2.82
CA HIS A 205 3.71 -10.74 1.44
C HIS A 205 2.99 -11.70 0.49
N ARG A 206 1.66 -11.61 0.43
CA ARG A 206 0.80 -12.45 -0.40
C ARG A 206 0.51 -11.82 -1.76
N GLU A 207 0.02 -12.66 -2.68
CA GLU A 207 -0.32 -12.27 -4.04
C GLU A 207 -1.37 -11.16 -4.08
N ALA A 208 -2.47 -11.30 -3.34
CA ALA A 208 -3.51 -10.28 -3.24
C ALA A 208 -2.96 -8.91 -2.82
N ALA A 209 -1.88 -8.85 -2.03
CA ALA A 209 -1.21 -7.62 -1.62
C ALA A 209 -0.15 -7.13 -2.62
N GLY A 210 0.12 -7.89 -3.68
CA GLY A 210 1.15 -7.61 -4.68
C GLY A 210 2.56 -7.99 -4.22
N ARG A 211 2.70 -8.81 -3.17
CA ARG A 211 3.94 -9.39 -2.64
C ARG A 211 5.03 -8.36 -2.25
N ALA A 212 5.40 -7.42 -3.12
CA ALA A 212 6.39 -6.36 -2.88
C ALA A 212 5.73 -5.17 -2.15
N LEU A 213 5.49 -5.31 -0.83
CA LEU A 213 4.80 -4.30 -0.02
C LEU A 213 5.60 -3.00 0.07
N GLY A 214 4.90 -1.87 -0.09
CA GLY A 214 5.47 -0.52 -0.01
C GLY A 214 6.04 0.02 -1.34
N ALA A 215 6.46 -0.82 -2.27
CA ALA A 215 6.99 -0.41 -3.56
C ALA A 215 5.84 -0.15 -4.56
N ARG A 216 5.20 1.00 -4.44
CA ARG A 216 4.10 1.44 -5.31
C ARG A 216 4.06 2.95 -5.45
N THR A 217 3.41 3.41 -6.50
CA THR A 217 3.40 4.83 -6.91
C THR A 217 3.01 5.77 -5.78
N GLY A 218 1.89 5.54 -5.10
CA GLY A 218 1.43 6.44 -4.02
C GLY A 218 2.38 6.53 -2.83
N GLN A 219 3.14 5.47 -2.55
CA GLN A 219 4.14 5.44 -1.48
C GLN A 219 5.47 6.10 -1.86
N LEU A 220 5.83 6.08 -3.14
CA LEU A 220 7.10 6.62 -3.63
C LEU A 220 6.95 7.97 -4.34
N ASN A 221 5.73 8.47 -4.52
CA ASN A 221 5.50 9.84 -4.99
C ASN A 221 5.72 10.82 -3.85
N GLY A 222 6.96 11.09 -3.53
CA GLY A 222 7.39 11.98 -2.46
C GLY A 222 8.89 12.24 -2.55
N ASP A 223 9.34 13.23 -1.81
CA ASP A 223 10.74 13.65 -1.81
C ASP A 223 11.61 12.71 -0.97
N PHE A 224 12.84 12.53 -1.42
CA PHE A 224 13.88 11.80 -0.72
C PHE A 224 15.19 12.57 -0.81
N THR A 225 15.97 12.55 0.27
CA THR A 225 17.30 13.17 0.29
C THR A 225 18.33 12.17 -0.20
N TYR A 226 18.77 12.35 -1.45
CA TYR A 226 19.87 11.60 -2.05
C TYR A 226 21.18 12.33 -1.76
N GLU A 227 21.98 11.81 -0.84
CA GLU A 227 23.22 12.48 -0.40
C GLU A 227 23.03 13.98 -0.11
N THR A 228 23.14 14.81 -1.13
CA THR A 228 23.04 16.28 -1.02
C THR A 228 21.88 16.88 -1.80
N VAL A 229 21.12 16.07 -2.55
CA VAL A 229 20.01 16.53 -3.40
C VAL A 229 18.69 16.00 -2.88
N ILE A 230 17.73 16.89 -2.63
CA ILE A 230 16.34 16.51 -2.36
C ILE A 230 15.61 16.47 -3.69
N ASP A 231 15.01 15.33 -4.03
CA ASP A 231 14.26 15.16 -5.28
C ASP A 231 13.10 14.18 -5.10
N ASN A 232 12.05 14.36 -5.90
CA ASN A 232 10.96 13.39 -5.94
C ASN A 232 11.47 12.03 -6.43
N GLN A 233 11.16 10.98 -5.69
CA GLN A 233 11.68 9.63 -5.96
C GLN A 233 11.26 9.11 -7.33
N LEU A 234 10.00 9.32 -7.75
CA LEU A 234 9.54 8.89 -9.07
C LEU A 234 10.27 9.63 -10.19
N ARG A 235 10.56 10.94 -9.98
CA ARG A 235 11.32 11.75 -10.91
C ARG A 235 12.76 11.23 -11.07
N THR A 236 13.46 10.98 -9.97
CA THR A 236 14.80 10.39 -9.96
C THR A 236 14.79 9.00 -10.59
N LEU A 237 13.88 8.11 -10.19
CA LEU A 237 13.79 6.74 -10.71
C LEU A 237 13.52 6.74 -12.23
N ASN A 238 12.64 7.61 -12.71
CA ASN A 238 12.38 7.76 -14.14
C ASN A 238 13.61 8.24 -14.89
N HIS A 239 14.30 9.26 -14.37
CA HIS A 239 15.51 9.82 -14.97
C HIS A 239 16.62 8.78 -15.17
N ILE A 240 16.85 7.94 -14.17
CA ILE A 240 17.89 6.89 -14.26
C ILE A 240 17.44 5.64 -15.04
N GLY A 241 16.28 5.68 -15.70
CA GLY A 241 15.78 4.58 -16.52
C GLY A 241 15.43 3.33 -15.72
N PHE A 242 14.93 3.51 -14.47
CA PHE A 242 14.48 2.43 -13.60
C PHE A 242 13.27 1.68 -14.16
N PHE A 243 12.38 2.38 -14.87
CA PHE A 243 11.16 1.82 -15.44
C PHE A 243 11.35 1.35 -16.88
N THR A 244 10.53 0.41 -17.33
CA THR A 244 10.50 -0.11 -18.69
C THR A 244 10.09 0.93 -19.73
N ARG A 245 9.43 2.01 -19.30
CA ARG A 245 8.96 3.12 -20.11
C ARG A 245 9.13 4.44 -19.37
N ASP A 246 9.19 5.54 -20.12
CA ASP A 246 9.09 6.88 -19.53
C ASP A 246 7.69 7.07 -18.94
N ILE A 247 7.61 7.37 -17.64
CA ILE A 247 6.35 7.52 -16.91
C ILE A 247 5.76 8.93 -17.03
N LYS A 248 6.42 9.86 -17.75
CA LYS A 248 5.96 11.23 -18.04
C LYS A 248 5.37 11.90 -16.79
N LEU A 249 6.25 12.21 -15.84
CA LEU A 249 5.87 12.88 -14.60
C LEU A 249 5.33 14.29 -14.86
N THR A 250 4.03 14.43 -14.85
CA THR A 250 3.40 15.69 -14.48
C THR A 250 2.98 15.56 -13.02
N ALA A 251 3.41 16.49 -12.18
CA ALA A 251 3.37 16.38 -10.71
C ALA A 251 1.99 16.01 -10.13
N ASP A 252 0.90 16.29 -10.85
CA ASP A 252 -0.47 16.12 -10.38
C ASP A 252 -1.15 14.82 -10.86
N GLN A 253 -0.47 14.00 -11.68
CA GLN A 253 -1.11 12.84 -12.30
C GLN A 253 -1.11 11.56 -11.47
N TRP A 254 -0.23 11.47 -10.47
CA TRP A 254 -0.07 10.24 -9.71
C TRP A 254 -0.48 10.42 -8.26
N ALA A 255 -1.23 9.47 -7.74
CA ALA A 255 -1.60 9.45 -6.34
C ALA A 255 -0.35 9.59 -5.45
N ARG A 256 -0.45 10.43 -4.41
CA ARG A 256 0.51 10.55 -3.33
C ARG A 256 -0.20 10.18 -2.03
N TRP A 257 0.36 9.21 -1.31
CA TRP A 257 -0.12 8.92 0.04
C TRP A 257 0.53 9.92 1.00
N PRO A 258 -0.22 10.66 1.80
CA PRO A 258 0.38 11.56 2.77
C PRO A 258 1.10 10.79 3.87
N ASN A 259 2.12 11.41 4.47
CA ASN A 259 2.66 10.93 5.73
C ASN A 259 1.55 11.03 6.80
N PRO A 260 1.24 9.94 7.53
CA PRO A 260 0.22 9.97 8.58
C PRO A 260 0.45 11.05 9.64
N LEU A 261 1.71 11.44 9.88
CA LEU A 261 2.10 12.42 10.90
C LEU A 261 2.20 13.86 10.35
N ASP A 262 2.03 14.07 9.07
CA ASP A 262 2.06 15.41 8.46
C ASP A 262 0.74 16.15 8.71
N GLU A 263 0.73 17.06 9.68
CA GLU A 263 -0.48 17.80 10.07
C GLU A 263 -0.97 18.82 9.03
N SER A 264 -0.19 19.10 8.00
CA SER A 264 -0.63 19.94 6.87
C SER A 264 -1.61 19.21 5.95
N GLU A 265 -1.66 17.88 6.00
CA GLU A 265 -2.53 17.04 5.18
C GLU A 265 -3.88 16.76 5.88
N PRO A 266 -4.96 16.57 5.11
CA PRO A 266 -6.27 16.27 5.66
C PRO A 266 -6.27 15.00 6.53
N LEU A 267 -6.88 15.08 7.71
CA LEU A 267 -6.85 14.01 8.71
C LEU A 267 -7.36 12.66 8.17
N GLU A 268 -8.42 12.67 7.37
CA GLU A 268 -8.95 11.46 6.72
C GLU A 268 -7.92 10.82 5.79
N LEU A 269 -7.23 11.59 4.96
CA LEU A 269 -6.23 11.08 4.04
C LEU A 269 -5.02 10.51 4.81
N ARG A 270 -4.64 11.13 5.93
CA ARG A 270 -3.60 10.64 6.85
C ARG A 270 -4.00 9.28 7.47
N ALA A 271 -5.22 9.18 7.98
CA ALA A 271 -5.75 7.94 8.55
C ALA A 271 -5.84 6.83 7.50
N ARG A 272 -6.34 7.12 6.30
CA ARG A 272 -6.40 6.16 5.19
C ARG A 272 -5.01 5.72 4.75
N SER A 273 -4.04 6.62 4.72
CA SER A 273 -2.65 6.29 4.41
C SER A 273 -2.04 5.35 5.46
N TYR A 274 -2.31 5.60 6.74
CA TYR A 274 -1.92 4.72 7.84
C TYR A 274 -2.54 3.32 7.72
N LEU A 275 -3.85 3.25 7.48
CA LEU A 275 -4.56 1.98 7.30
C LEU A 275 -4.06 1.21 6.08
N ALA A 276 -3.81 1.92 4.98
CA ALA A 276 -3.28 1.31 3.76
C ALA A 276 -1.89 0.72 3.95
N ALA A 277 -1.01 1.39 4.71
CA ALA A 277 0.33 0.91 4.99
C ALA A 277 0.36 -0.25 5.98
N ASN A 278 -0.51 -0.23 7.01
CA ASN A 278 -0.44 -1.13 8.16
C ASN A 278 -1.47 -2.27 8.15
N CYS A 279 -2.57 -2.14 7.41
CA CYS A 279 -3.70 -3.07 7.48
C CYS A 279 -4.12 -3.63 6.11
N ALA A 280 -3.98 -2.87 5.02
CA ALA A 280 -4.53 -3.24 3.71
C ALA A 280 -3.83 -4.43 3.03
N HIS A 281 -2.68 -4.87 3.50
CA HIS A 281 -2.05 -6.09 2.98
C HIS A 281 -2.84 -7.36 3.38
N CYS A 282 -3.62 -7.29 4.47
CA CYS A 282 -4.53 -8.34 4.91
C CYS A 282 -6.01 -7.98 4.68
N HIS A 283 -6.42 -6.72 4.94
CA HIS A 283 -7.80 -6.24 4.86
C HIS A 283 -8.09 -5.62 3.49
N ARG A 284 -8.41 -6.48 2.54
CA ARG A 284 -8.70 -6.19 1.14
C ARG A 284 -9.44 -7.36 0.48
N PRO A 285 -10.06 -7.19 -0.69
CA PRO A 285 -10.54 -8.32 -1.47
C PRO A 285 -9.44 -9.36 -1.68
N ASP A 286 -9.78 -10.64 -1.51
CA ASP A 286 -8.88 -11.80 -1.61
C ASP A 286 -7.70 -11.78 -0.61
N GLY A 287 -7.77 -10.90 0.40
CA GLY A 287 -6.82 -10.86 1.51
C GLY A 287 -7.03 -12.00 2.50
N VAL A 288 -6.09 -12.15 3.45
CA VAL A 288 -6.14 -13.23 4.45
C VAL A 288 -7.03 -12.93 5.65
N ALA A 289 -7.45 -11.68 5.82
CA ALA A 289 -8.32 -11.30 6.93
C ALA A 289 -9.70 -11.97 6.78
N ARG A 290 -10.20 -12.53 7.86
CA ARG A 290 -11.55 -13.11 7.89
C ARG A 290 -12.65 -12.03 7.84
N ALA A 291 -12.30 -10.79 8.17
CA ALA A 291 -13.22 -9.66 8.15
C ALA A 291 -13.31 -9.12 6.71
N ASP A 292 -14.53 -8.99 6.23
CA ASP A 292 -14.82 -8.57 4.85
C ASP A 292 -14.92 -7.03 4.77
N PHE A 293 -13.77 -6.36 4.86
CA PHE A 293 -13.64 -4.92 4.62
C PHE A 293 -12.33 -4.58 3.89
N ASP A 294 -12.32 -3.44 3.22
CA ASP A 294 -11.22 -2.98 2.37
C ASP A 294 -10.71 -1.62 2.83
N VAL A 295 -9.48 -1.59 3.32
CA VAL A 295 -8.80 -0.36 3.76
C VAL A 295 -7.63 0.03 2.86
N ARG A 296 -7.65 -0.36 1.58
CA ARG A 296 -6.70 0.19 0.60
C ARG A 296 -6.88 1.69 0.48
N TYR A 297 -5.79 2.39 0.19
CA TYR A 297 -5.82 3.86 0.09
C TYR A 297 -6.83 4.38 -0.93
N ASP A 298 -6.96 3.68 -2.06
CA ASP A 298 -7.86 4.08 -3.15
C ASP A 298 -9.33 3.70 -2.88
N THR A 299 -9.62 2.93 -1.83
CA THR A 299 -10.99 2.60 -1.43
C THR A 299 -11.56 3.73 -0.58
N PRO A 300 -12.60 4.45 -1.04
CA PRO A 300 -13.24 5.49 -0.23
C PRO A 300 -13.78 4.92 1.10
N THR A 301 -13.79 5.76 2.14
CA THR A 301 -14.21 5.35 3.49
C THR A 301 -15.64 4.77 3.51
N GLU A 302 -16.55 5.34 2.75
CA GLU A 302 -17.93 4.88 2.58
C GLU A 302 -18.04 3.50 1.91
N SER A 303 -17.07 3.15 1.05
CA SER A 303 -17.01 1.87 0.33
C SER A 303 -16.19 0.82 1.07
N SER A 304 -15.49 1.20 2.14
CA SER A 304 -14.57 0.33 2.87
C SER A 304 -15.25 -0.80 3.65
N ARG A 305 -16.53 -0.70 3.90
CA ARG A 305 -17.31 -1.59 4.78
C ARG A 305 -16.78 -1.64 6.22
N THR A 306 -16.29 -0.51 6.72
CA THR A 306 -15.82 -0.38 8.10
C THR A 306 -16.77 0.42 8.99
N VAL A 307 -17.38 1.50 8.44
CA VAL A 307 -18.17 2.48 9.21
C VAL A 307 -19.57 1.95 9.52
N GLY A 308 -19.93 1.90 10.78
CA GLY A 308 -21.24 1.42 11.26
C GLY A 308 -21.45 -0.10 11.13
N ILE A 309 -20.48 -0.86 10.63
CA ILE A 309 -20.57 -2.30 10.41
C ILE A 309 -20.17 -3.06 11.67
N SER A 310 -20.98 -4.07 12.02
CA SER A 310 -20.66 -4.96 13.15
C SER A 310 -19.48 -5.88 12.81
N PRO A 311 -18.49 -6.04 13.72
CA PRO A 311 -17.40 -6.97 13.50
C PRO A 311 -17.91 -8.42 13.52
N SER A 312 -17.44 -9.24 12.58
CA SER A 312 -17.80 -10.65 12.48
C SER A 312 -17.12 -11.51 13.56
N LEU A 313 -15.93 -11.10 14.02
CA LEU A 313 -15.12 -11.81 15.00
C LEU A 313 -14.43 -10.85 15.99
N GLY A 314 -14.14 -11.36 17.21
CA GLY A 314 -13.27 -10.69 18.16
C GLY A 314 -13.83 -9.35 18.65
N ARG A 315 -15.02 -9.36 19.18
CA ARG A 315 -15.62 -8.22 19.84
C ARG A 315 -14.89 -7.97 21.16
N LEU A 316 -14.43 -6.74 21.34
CA LEU A 316 -13.68 -6.31 22.52
C LEU A 316 -14.53 -5.44 23.45
N ASP A 317 -15.75 -5.13 23.04
CA ASP A 317 -16.66 -4.27 23.80
C ASP A 317 -17.40 -5.03 24.88
N ALA A 318 -17.78 -4.31 25.94
CA ALA A 318 -18.64 -4.84 26.99
C ALA A 318 -20.07 -5.17 26.49
N GLU A 319 -20.51 -4.51 25.39
CA GLU A 319 -21.82 -4.70 24.75
C GLU A 319 -21.60 -5.14 23.27
N PRO A 320 -21.41 -6.46 23.04
CA PRO A 320 -21.07 -6.98 21.72
C PRO A 320 -22.07 -6.65 20.61
N GLU A 321 -23.35 -6.45 20.92
CA GLU A 321 -24.40 -6.06 19.97
C GLU A 321 -24.26 -4.61 19.48
N LYS A 322 -23.58 -3.77 20.26
CA LYS A 322 -23.29 -2.38 19.90
C LYS A 322 -21.94 -2.22 19.21
N ALA A 323 -21.10 -3.25 19.22
CA ALA A 323 -19.78 -3.20 18.61
C ALA A 323 -19.85 -2.83 17.13
N ARG A 324 -18.97 -1.91 16.71
CA ARG A 324 -18.78 -1.52 15.29
C ARG A 324 -17.31 -1.60 14.94
N ILE A 325 -17.00 -1.91 13.67
CA ILE A 325 -15.61 -1.85 13.20
C ILE A 325 -15.10 -0.42 13.37
N ILE A 326 -15.83 0.57 12.86
CA ILE A 326 -15.68 1.99 13.15
C ILE A 326 -17.03 2.51 13.65
N GLN A 327 -17.06 3.03 14.86
CA GLN A 327 -18.18 3.76 15.43
C GLN A 327 -17.93 5.26 15.22
N PRO A 328 -18.66 5.93 14.31
CA PRO A 328 -18.48 7.37 14.09
C PRO A 328 -18.61 8.17 15.39
N GLY A 329 -17.66 9.08 15.61
CA GLY A 329 -17.60 9.92 16.79
C GLY A 329 -17.08 9.22 18.06
N SER A 330 -16.63 7.96 17.96
CA SER A 330 -16.13 7.23 19.12
C SER A 330 -15.06 6.21 18.78
N ALA A 331 -13.80 6.58 18.91
CA ALA A 331 -12.68 5.64 18.77
C ALA A 331 -12.76 4.54 19.85
N ALA A 332 -13.12 4.90 21.08
CA ALA A 332 -13.29 3.95 22.19
C ALA A 332 -14.40 2.91 21.94
N GLY A 333 -15.40 3.23 21.11
CA GLY A 333 -16.44 2.29 20.65
C GLY A 333 -16.11 1.59 19.33
N SER A 334 -14.90 1.76 18.80
CA SER A 334 -14.49 1.21 17.50
C SER A 334 -13.56 0.02 17.65
N THR A 335 -14.01 -1.17 17.23
CA THR A 335 -13.23 -2.42 17.32
C THR A 335 -11.89 -2.30 16.55
N LEU A 336 -11.87 -1.56 15.44
CA LEU A 336 -10.65 -1.29 14.69
C LEU A 336 -9.61 -0.61 15.59
N PHE A 337 -9.97 0.48 16.27
CA PHE A 337 -9.07 1.20 17.18
C PHE A 337 -8.68 0.36 18.38
N LEU A 338 -9.65 -0.27 19.06
CA LEU A 338 -9.40 -1.10 20.25
C LEU A 338 -8.40 -2.22 19.97
N ARG A 339 -8.44 -2.82 18.79
CA ARG A 339 -7.48 -3.88 18.40
C ARG A 339 -6.07 -3.36 18.20
N THR A 340 -5.89 -2.11 17.77
CA THR A 340 -4.57 -1.49 17.67
C THR A 340 -3.97 -1.13 19.03
N GLN A 341 -4.79 -1.05 20.07
CA GLN A 341 -4.39 -0.76 21.46
C GLN A 341 -4.21 -2.03 22.31
N ASN A 342 -4.28 -3.20 21.72
CA ASN A 342 -4.36 -4.45 22.44
C ASN A 342 -3.19 -5.38 22.14
N PHE A 343 -2.66 -6.06 23.17
CA PHE A 343 -1.60 -7.07 23.02
C PHE A 343 -2.12 -8.51 23.24
N SER A 344 -3.43 -8.70 23.43
CA SER A 344 -4.02 -10.03 23.52
C SER A 344 -4.07 -10.75 22.16
N SER A 345 -4.69 -11.92 22.12
CA SER A 345 -4.96 -12.66 20.90
C SER A 345 -5.81 -11.90 19.86
N PHE A 346 -6.44 -10.79 20.26
CA PHE A 346 -7.24 -9.93 19.39
C PHE A 346 -6.48 -8.74 18.81
N ARG A 347 -5.19 -8.61 19.08
CA ARG A 347 -4.38 -7.49 18.57
C ARG A 347 -4.35 -7.42 17.05
N MET A 348 -4.18 -6.21 16.52
CA MET A 348 -3.89 -5.95 15.12
C MET A 348 -2.74 -4.93 15.00
N PRO A 349 -1.73 -5.21 14.19
CA PRO A 349 -1.46 -6.46 13.44
C PRO A 349 -1.24 -7.68 14.35
N PRO A 350 -1.58 -8.89 13.87
CA PRO A 350 -1.48 -10.09 14.73
C PRO A 350 -0.05 -10.60 14.93
N ILE A 351 0.90 -10.11 14.14
CA ILE A 351 2.32 -10.50 14.12
C ILE A 351 3.21 -9.27 13.94
N GLY A 352 4.43 -9.34 14.46
CA GLY A 352 5.48 -8.33 14.23
C GLY A 352 5.26 -7.00 14.95
N THR A 353 4.44 -6.98 16.02
CA THR A 353 4.24 -5.81 16.87
C THR A 353 4.27 -6.21 18.33
N SER A 354 5.17 -5.60 19.07
CA SER A 354 5.34 -5.77 20.53
C SER A 354 5.21 -4.43 21.27
N ALA A 355 5.20 -3.32 20.55
CA ALA A 355 4.98 -1.98 21.08
C ALA A 355 3.83 -1.28 20.34
N LEU A 356 3.11 -0.40 21.06
CA LEU A 356 2.03 0.40 20.47
C LEU A 356 2.61 1.51 19.58
N ASP A 357 1.97 1.71 18.44
CA ASP A 357 2.18 2.90 17.62
C ASP A 357 1.32 4.05 18.16
N LEU A 358 1.81 4.75 19.16
CA LEU A 358 1.06 5.83 19.81
C LEU A 358 0.71 6.96 18.84
N ASN A 359 1.64 7.31 17.95
CA ASN A 359 1.45 8.41 17.00
C ASN A 359 0.49 8.01 15.87
N GLY A 360 0.71 6.87 15.24
CA GLY A 360 -0.15 6.40 14.15
C GLY A 360 -1.57 6.07 14.61
N THR A 361 -1.71 5.48 15.80
CA THR A 361 -3.04 5.19 16.35
C THR A 361 -3.75 6.44 16.88
N ASP A 362 -3.03 7.50 17.27
CA ASP A 362 -3.65 8.81 17.58
C ASP A 362 -4.29 9.44 16.33
N VAL A 363 -3.67 9.32 15.17
CA VAL A 363 -4.27 9.74 13.89
C VAL A 363 -5.60 9.01 13.66
N LEU A 364 -5.64 7.70 13.88
CA LEU A 364 -6.88 6.91 13.76
C LEU A 364 -7.93 7.37 14.79
N ARG A 365 -7.54 7.56 16.04
CA ARG A 365 -8.42 8.04 17.10
C ARG A 365 -9.05 9.38 16.71
N ARG A 366 -8.23 10.37 16.38
CA ARG A 366 -8.68 11.73 15.99
C ARG A 366 -9.61 11.68 14.77
N TRP A 367 -9.29 10.87 13.79
CA TRP A 367 -10.11 10.71 12.60
C TRP A 367 -11.48 10.12 12.93
N ILE A 368 -11.54 9.02 13.69
CA ILE A 368 -12.79 8.37 14.09
C ILE A 368 -13.62 9.31 14.95
N ASP A 369 -13.01 9.99 15.95
CA ASP A 369 -13.68 10.93 16.83
C ASP A 369 -14.23 12.16 16.08
N SER A 370 -13.61 12.54 14.97
CA SER A 370 -14.08 13.65 14.11
C SER A 370 -15.26 13.29 13.21
N MET A 371 -15.58 12.01 13.05
CA MET A 371 -16.73 11.59 12.25
C MET A 371 -18.02 11.99 12.94
N SER A 372 -18.97 12.60 12.20
CA SER A 372 -20.28 12.91 12.75
C SER A 372 -21.01 11.63 13.16
N PRO A 373 -21.61 11.56 14.36
CA PRO A 373 -22.40 10.40 14.81
C PRO A 373 -23.55 10.03 13.86
N THR A 374 -24.03 11.00 13.08
CA THR A 374 -25.03 10.82 12.02
C THR A 374 -24.44 10.22 10.73
N THR A 375 -23.12 10.08 10.64
CA THR A 375 -22.45 9.32 9.59
C THR A 375 -22.52 7.79 9.87
N SER A 376 -23.47 7.30 10.67
CA SER A 376 -24.05 6.01 10.36
C SER A 376 -24.51 6.14 8.92
N ILE A 377 -23.69 5.61 8.02
CA ILE A 377 -24.12 5.37 6.66
C ILE A 377 -25.39 4.55 6.85
N ASN A 378 -26.51 5.21 6.67
CA ASN A 378 -27.76 4.53 6.53
C ASN A 378 -27.53 3.65 5.31
N HIS A 379 -27.24 2.35 5.50
CA HIS A 379 -27.25 1.36 4.43
C HIS A 379 -28.58 1.37 3.67
N ASN A 380 -29.55 2.18 4.15
CA ASN A 380 -30.79 2.48 3.49
C ASN A 380 -30.75 3.67 2.51
N ARG A 381 -29.59 4.35 2.29
CA ARG A 381 -29.51 5.51 1.38
C ARG A 381 -28.62 5.37 0.16
N ASP A 382 -27.74 4.38 0.13
CA ASP A 382 -27.11 3.95 -1.13
C ASP A 382 -27.86 2.74 -1.71
N LEU A 383 -29.15 2.89 -1.84
CA LEU A 383 -29.88 2.05 -2.77
C LEU A 383 -29.24 2.29 -4.14
N PRO A 384 -28.79 1.24 -4.82
CA PRO A 384 -28.28 1.40 -6.17
C PRO A 384 -29.27 2.19 -7.00
N VAL A 385 -28.81 3.26 -7.63
CA VAL A 385 -29.67 4.09 -8.51
C VAL A 385 -30.06 3.30 -9.74
N ASN A 386 -29.32 2.21 -10.01
CA ASN A 386 -29.49 1.37 -11.19
C ASN A 386 -29.58 -0.12 -10.81
N PHE A 387 -30.33 -0.85 -11.61
CA PHE A 387 -30.26 -2.31 -11.72
C PHE A 387 -28.91 -2.68 -12.37
N THR A 388 -28.14 -3.58 -11.77
CA THR A 388 -26.88 -4.05 -12.35
C THR A 388 -26.70 -5.54 -12.09
N LEU A 389 -26.11 -6.25 -13.05
CA LEU A 389 -25.63 -7.62 -12.88
C LEU A 389 -24.12 -7.64 -13.05
N GLY A 390 -23.38 -8.03 -12.01
CA GLY A 390 -21.92 -8.17 -12.04
C GLY A 390 -21.46 -9.36 -12.89
N GLN A 391 -20.22 -9.34 -13.39
CA GLN A 391 -19.57 -10.51 -13.93
C GLN A 391 -19.29 -11.47 -12.79
N ASN A 392 -19.60 -12.76 -12.96
CA ASN A 392 -19.29 -13.77 -11.96
C ASN A 392 -17.78 -13.90 -11.73
N TYR A 393 -17.39 -14.18 -10.49
CA TYR A 393 -15.98 -14.37 -10.12
C TYR A 393 -15.80 -15.56 -9.17
N PRO A 394 -14.80 -16.42 -9.44
CA PRO A 394 -13.94 -16.45 -10.62
C PRO A 394 -14.70 -16.82 -11.92
N ASN A 395 -14.14 -16.45 -13.09
CA ASN A 395 -14.63 -16.84 -14.40
C ASN A 395 -13.44 -16.93 -15.39
N PRO A 396 -13.00 -18.11 -15.87
CA PRO A 396 -13.58 -19.42 -15.59
C PRO A 396 -13.49 -19.83 -14.12
N PHE A 397 -14.37 -20.74 -13.69
CA PHE A 397 -14.38 -21.24 -12.32
C PHE A 397 -14.35 -22.78 -12.27
N ASN A 398 -13.82 -23.28 -11.13
CA ASN A 398 -13.86 -24.67 -10.74
C ASN A 398 -14.53 -24.76 -9.37
N ALA A 399 -15.45 -25.68 -9.18
CA ALA A 399 -16.28 -25.92 -8.01
C ALA A 399 -17.34 -24.84 -7.73
N ALA A 400 -17.03 -23.54 -7.66
CA ALA A 400 -18.02 -22.52 -7.34
C ALA A 400 -17.65 -21.14 -7.89
N THR A 401 -18.67 -20.30 -8.16
CA THR A 401 -18.51 -18.91 -8.56
C THR A 401 -19.52 -18.03 -7.87
N ARG A 402 -19.15 -16.79 -7.59
CA ARG A 402 -19.99 -15.75 -7.00
C ARG A 402 -20.57 -14.87 -8.10
N ILE A 403 -21.83 -14.51 -7.94
CA ILE A 403 -22.56 -13.55 -8.80
C ILE A 403 -23.05 -12.42 -7.94
N ASP A 404 -22.56 -11.21 -8.21
CA ASP A 404 -22.96 -9.99 -7.53
C ASP A 404 -23.96 -9.20 -8.40
N PHE A 405 -25.00 -8.61 -7.80
CA PHE A 405 -25.96 -7.77 -8.48
C PHE A 405 -26.54 -6.70 -7.55
N SER A 406 -27.15 -5.68 -8.13
CA SER A 406 -27.77 -4.58 -7.40
C SER A 406 -29.20 -4.34 -7.85
N LEU A 407 -30.07 -4.00 -6.90
CA LEU A 407 -31.45 -3.61 -7.12
C LEU A 407 -31.68 -2.19 -6.65
N ALA A 408 -32.20 -1.34 -7.52
CA ALA A 408 -32.56 0.04 -7.20
C ALA A 408 -33.81 0.14 -6.29
N TYR A 409 -34.63 -0.88 -6.25
CA TYR A 409 -35.90 -0.94 -5.48
C TYR A 409 -36.17 -2.39 -5.08
N THR A 410 -37.01 -2.59 -4.07
CA THR A 410 -37.52 -3.92 -3.71
C THR A 410 -38.31 -4.51 -4.89
N ALA A 411 -37.90 -5.66 -5.40
CA ALA A 411 -38.46 -6.30 -6.56
C ALA A 411 -38.59 -7.82 -6.39
N ARG A 412 -39.51 -8.42 -7.14
CA ARG A 412 -39.45 -9.86 -7.38
C ARG A 412 -38.31 -10.15 -8.34
N VAL A 413 -37.42 -11.02 -7.94
CA VAL A 413 -36.15 -11.33 -8.65
C VAL A 413 -36.12 -12.80 -9.02
N ASN A 414 -35.76 -13.12 -10.25
CA ASN A 414 -35.35 -14.45 -10.67
C ASN A 414 -33.92 -14.40 -11.21
N LEU A 415 -33.00 -15.10 -10.55
CA LEU A 415 -31.66 -15.33 -11.07
C LEU A 415 -31.50 -16.80 -11.40
N SER A 416 -31.41 -17.08 -12.69
CA SER A 416 -31.37 -18.46 -13.22
C SER A 416 -30.14 -18.69 -14.11
N ILE A 417 -29.67 -19.92 -14.11
CA ILE A 417 -28.55 -20.40 -14.96
C ILE A 417 -29.15 -21.17 -16.14
N PHE A 418 -28.57 -20.96 -17.32
CA PHE A 418 -28.96 -21.59 -18.58
C PHE A 418 -27.75 -22.20 -19.26
N ASP A 419 -27.94 -23.30 -19.96
CA ASP A 419 -26.95 -23.88 -20.86
C ASP A 419 -26.84 -23.13 -22.20
N ILE A 420 -25.95 -23.57 -23.07
CA ILE A 420 -25.75 -22.97 -24.41
C ILE A 420 -26.95 -23.11 -25.35
N THR A 421 -27.90 -23.99 -25.04
CA THR A 421 -29.13 -24.16 -25.81
C THR A 421 -30.26 -23.28 -25.32
N GLY A 422 -30.02 -22.53 -24.21
CA GLY A 422 -31.03 -21.70 -23.56
C GLY A 422 -31.94 -22.47 -22.60
N GLN A 423 -31.65 -23.73 -22.32
CA GLN A 423 -32.38 -24.50 -21.32
C GLN A 423 -31.97 -24.06 -19.91
N LYS A 424 -32.96 -23.81 -19.05
CA LYS A 424 -32.70 -23.44 -17.65
C LYS A 424 -32.25 -24.68 -16.86
N VAL A 425 -31.01 -24.64 -16.34
CA VAL A 425 -30.39 -25.73 -15.60
C VAL A 425 -30.45 -25.56 -14.09
N TYR A 426 -30.49 -24.31 -13.59
CA TYR A 426 -30.59 -24.01 -12.17
C TYR A 426 -31.26 -22.68 -11.90
N THR A 427 -31.86 -22.50 -10.71
CA THR A 427 -32.38 -21.22 -10.23
C THR A 427 -31.71 -20.93 -8.88
N LEU A 428 -30.96 -19.84 -8.81
CA LEU A 428 -30.28 -19.38 -7.62
C LEU A 428 -31.22 -18.69 -6.63
N VAL A 429 -32.14 -17.87 -7.16
CA VAL A 429 -33.19 -17.20 -6.39
C VAL A 429 -34.44 -16.98 -7.26
N ASP A 430 -35.60 -17.19 -6.69
CA ASP A 430 -36.91 -16.78 -7.22
C ASP A 430 -37.76 -16.27 -6.03
N GLY A 431 -37.76 -14.98 -5.81
CA GLY A 431 -38.44 -14.38 -4.68
C GLY A 431 -38.29 -12.87 -4.61
N THR A 432 -38.89 -12.25 -3.60
CA THR A 432 -38.77 -10.80 -3.38
C THR A 432 -37.48 -10.50 -2.60
N LEU A 433 -36.63 -9.63 -3.17
CA LEU A 433 -35.44 -9.10 -2.53
C LEU A 433 -35.59 -7.58 -2.35
N GLY A 434 -35.03 -7.08 -1.24
CA GLY A 434 -34.97 -5.65 -0.96
C GLY A 434 -34.05 -4.90 -1.92
N ALA A 435 -34.22 -3.57 -2.03
CA ALA A 435 -33.24 -2.72 -2.69
C ALA A 435 -31.87 -2.88 -2.02
N GLY A 436 -30.78 -2.84 -2.80
CA GLY A 436 -29.43 -3.00 -2.28
C GLY A 436 -28.54 -3.90 -3.15
N HIS A 437 -27.35 -4.21 -2.64
CA HIS A 437 -26.43 -5.14 -3.25
C HIS A 437 -26.69 -6.56 -2.75
N HIS A 438 -26.64 -7.51 -3.66
CA HIS A 438 -26.86 -8.93 -3.39
C HIS A 438 -25.72 -9.77 -3.96
N THR A 439 -25.39 -10.84 -3.25
CA THR A 439 -24.39 -11.81 -3.67
C THR A 439 -24.97 -13.20 -3.55
N LEU A 440 -24.88 -13.98 -4.61
CA LEU A 440 -25.27 -15.39 -4.64
C LEU A 440 -24.13 -16.24 -5.18
N GLN A 441 -24.06 -17.48 -4.73
CA GLN A 441 -23.03 -18.42 -5.17
C GLN A 441 -23.66 -19.57 -5.94
N TRP A 442 -23.06 -19.94 -7.07
CA TRP A 442 -23.38 -21.15 -7.80
C TRP A 442 -22.23 -22.15 -7.70
N SER A 443 -22.53 -23.35 -7.22
CA SER A 443 -21.59 -24.46 -7.05
C SER A 443 -21.51 -25.39 -8.27
N GLY A 444 -21.95 -24.96 -9.44
CA GLY A 444 -21.97 -25.79 -10.65
C GLY A 444 -22.99 -26.94 -10.61
N THR A 445 -24.03 -26.84 -9.77
CA THR A 445 -25.08 -27.87 -9.67
C THR A 445 -26.25 -27.56 -10.61
N VAL A 446 -26.88 -28.61 -11.12
CA VAL A 446 -28.13 -28.54 -11.89
C VAL A 446 -29.34 -28.93 -11.02
N LYS A 447 -30.57 -28.76 -11.56
CA LYS A 447 -31.82 -28.89 -10.80
C LYS A 447 -32.02 -30.22 -10.06
N ASN A 448 -31.49 -31.32 -10.55
CA ASN A 448 -31.57 -32.63 -9.94
C ASN A 448 -30.48 -32.92 -8.90
N GLY A 449 -29.61 -31.95 -8.63
CA GLY A 449 -28.48 -32.08 -7.70
C GLY A 449 -27.19 -32.58 -8.32
N ASP A 450 -27.20 -32.98 -9.61
CA ASP A 450 -26.00 -33.39 -10.34
C ASP A 450 -25.07 -32.18 -10.59
N ILE A 451 -23.82 -32.45 -10.87
CA ILE A 451 -22.82 -31.44 -11.21
C ILE A 451 -22.87 -31.17 -12.72
N ALA A 452 -23.02 -29.94 -13.13
CA ALA A 452 -22.99 -29.47 -14.50
C ALA A 452 -21.69 -29.90 -15.21
N GLY A 453 -21.73 -30.16 -16.51
CA GLY A 453 -20.55 -30.44 -17.34
C GLY A 453 -19.64 -29.21 -17.50
N SER A 454 -18.34 -29.42 -17.77
CA SER A 454 -17.47 -28.30 -18.20
C SER A 454 -18.02 -27.66 -19.47
N GLY A 455 -18.05 -26.32 -19.51
CA GLY A 455 -18.59 -25.60 -20.66
C GLY A 455 -19.02 -24.17 -20.35
N ALA A 456 -19.54 -23.52 -21.36
CA ALA A 456 -20.13 -22.19 -21.25
C ALA A 456 -21.59 -22.28 -20.80
N TYR A 457 -21.95 -21.43 -19.86
CA TYR A 457 -23.31 -21.23 -19.37
C TYR A 457 -23.64 -19.75 -19.40
N PHE A 458 -24.93 -19.41 -19.24
CA PHE A 458 -25.42 -18.06 -19.11
C PHE A 458 -26.19 -17.93 -17.81
N TYR A 459 -26.08 -16.79 -17.15
CA TYR A 459 -26.95 -16.46 -16.03
C TYR A 459 -27.72 -15.19 -16.33
N ARG A 460 -29.01 -15.22 -15.99
CA ARG A 460 -29.93 -14.12 -16.24
C ARG A 460 -30.54 -13.67 -14.91
N LEU A 461 -30.37 -12.38 -14.62
CA LEU A 461 -31.10 -11.70 -13.60
C LEU A 461 -32.31 -11.03 -14.23
N GLN A 462 -33.48 -11.26 -13.70
CA GLN A 462 -34.73 -10.72 -14.19
C GLN A 462 -35.58 -10.19 -13.03
N THR A 463 -36.14 -8.99 -13.20
CA THR A 463 -37.13 -8.38 -12.33
C THR A 463 -38.44 -8.18 -13.16
N ASP A 464 -39.44 -7.54 -12.55
CA ASP A 464 -40.67 -7.10 -13.24
C ASP A 464 -40.43 -6.02 -14.29
N ARG A 465 -39.26 -5.34 -14.25
CA ARG A 465 -38.98 -4.17 -15.12
C ARG A 465 -37.74 -4.35 -15.99
N GLU A 466 -36.76 -5.12 -15.54
CA GLU A 466 -35.41 -5.17 -16.12
C GLU A 466 -34.91 -6.60 -16.22
N SER A 467 -34.04 -6.85 -17.19
CA SER A 467 -33.38 -8.15 -17.36
C SER A 467 -31.98 -7.97 -17.95
N GLU A 468 -31.00 -8.65 -17.36
CA GLU A 468 -29.62 -8.68 -17.85
C GLU A 468 -29.10 -10.12 -17.87
N THR A 469 -28.28 -10.46 -18.88
CA THR A 469 -27.71 -11.80 -19.06
C THR A 469 -26.21 -11.69 -19.25
N LYS A 470 -25.45 -12.54 -18.56
CA LYS A 470 -23.99 -12.65 -18.72
C LYS A 470 -23.56 -14.11 -18.89
N ARG A 471 -22.34 -14.28 -19.41
CA ARG A 471 -21.75 -15.60 -19.66
C ARG A 471 -20.79 -15.97 -18.53
N LEU A 472 -20.78 -17.25 -18.16
CA LEU A 472 -19.79 -17.86 -17.27
C LEU A 472 -19.22 -19.14 -17.89
N VAL A 473 -18.05 -19.59 -17.42
CA VAL A 473 -17.37 -20.78 -17.92
C VAL A 473 -17.01 -21.67 -16.73
N LEU A 474 -17.54 -22.89 -16.73
CA LEU A 474 -17.20 -23.93 -15.76
C LEU A 474 -16.09 -24.82 -16.32
N LEU A 475 -15.04 -25.00 -15.56
CA LEU A 475 -13.94 -25.92 -15.82
C LEU A 475 -13.91 -26.96 -14.71
N LYS A 476 -13.83 -28.24 -15.09
CA LYS A 476 -13.63 -29.34 -14.13
C LYS A 476 -12.19 -29.80 -14.18
#